data_2c978235dd5df01aa46cf9b9736d4a0e
#
_entry.id   2c978235dd5df01aa46cf9b9736d4a0e
#
_cell.length_a   1.000
_cell.length_b   1.000
_cell.length_c   1.000
_cell.angle_alpha   90.00
_cell.angle_beta   90.00
_cell.angle_gamma   90.00
#
_symmetry.space_group_name_H-M   'P 1'
#
loop_
_entity.id
_entity.type
_entity.pdbx_description
1 polymer ?
#
loop_
_entity_poly.entity_id
_entity_poly.type
_entity_poly.pdbx_seq_one_letter_code
_entity_poly.pdbx_strand_id
1 'polypeptide(L)'
;MRIAVFADKFSGTLTSDEVIGEIKKIFKYNNIKSSFFPVTDGGENSTEIFKEYGFETQQMSMKQDFSGKWLPVETLKVNKNIYIETSQLIGIKNTNDLSLDLNTSCLAKIIEDVDILSMGGSRTNDAGIGLLSKMGIDFLNNKDVIEDPKPKDFKLINNIKINESFKKVNKKVLIDTNIPLLGDNNAFKVFGPQKGLANSEIKFLEKNVERILNLLSNEMDSSLDPFKEGTGASGGLSFALGEVLGLSLIHI
;
A
#
# COMPACT_ATOMS: atom_id res chain seq x y z
N MET A 1 -18.95 34.47 14.19
CA MET A 1 -18.80 33.17 13.47
C MET A 1 -17.49 32.59 13.90
N ARG A 2 -17.42 31.28 14.15
CA ARG A 2 -16.20 30.52 14.41
C ARG A 2 -16.07 29.45 13.33
N ILE A 3 -14.91 29.32 12.70
CA ILE A 3 -14.66 28.37 11.60
C ILE A 3 -13.75 27.25 12.08
N ALA A 4 -14.13 26.01 11.83
CA ALA A 4 -13.24 24.86 11.95
C ALA A 4 -12.70 24.51 10.56
N VAL A 5 -11.37 24.36 10.45
CA VAL A 5 -10.68 24.00 9.22
C VAL A 5 -10.06 22.63 9.41
N PHE A 6 -10.44 21.71 8.55
CA PHE A 6 -9.84 20.39 8.44
C PHE A 6 -9.06 20.36 7.14
N ALA A 7 -7.77 20.08 7.20
CA ALA A 7 -6.92 20.09 6.01
C ALA A 7 -6.06 18.83 5.96
N ASP A 8 -6.09 18.18 4.81
CA ASP A 8 -5.15 17.15 4.44
C ASP A 8 -4.01 17.74 3.59
N LYS A 9 -2.99 16.94 3.30
CA LYS A 9 -1.87 17.28 2.40
C LYS A 9 -2.34 17.52 0.97
N PHE A 10 -1.58 18.32 0.23
CA PHE A 10 -1.62 18.32 -1.24
C PHE A 10 -0.45 17.47 -1.75
N SER A 11 -0.74 16.24 -2.12
CA SER A 11 0.27 15.22 -2.47
C SER A 11 1.35 15.78 -3.42
N GLY A 12 2.61 15.62 -3.03
CA GLY A 12 3.77 16.08 -3.78
C GLY A 12 4.07 17.59 -3.68
N THR A 13 3.25 18.39 -2.96
CA THR A 13 3.45 19.85 -2.85
C THR A 13 3.49 20.36 -1.41
N LEU A 14 2.41 20.23 -0.64
CA LEU A 14 2.29 20.78 0.71
C LEU A 14 1.84 19.70 1.70
N THR A 15 2.43 19.69 2.87
CA THR A 15 1.96 18.91 4.03
C THR A 15 0.69 19.53 4.60
N SER A 16 -0.07 18.77 5.40
CA SER A 16 -1.26 19.27 6.10
C SER A 16 -0.95 20.52 6.94
N ASP A 17 0.19 20.54 7.62
CA ASP A 17 0.65 21.66 8.43
C ASP A 17 1.00 22.90 7.62
N GLU A 18 1.65 22.73 6.48
CA GLU A 18 1.95 23.85 5.57
C GLU A 18 0.64 24.46 5.04
N VAL A 19 -0.33 23.64 4.63
CA VAL A 19 -1.67 24.11 4.22
C VAL A 19 -2.34 24.88 5.33
N ILE A 20 -2.38 24.32 6.54
CA ILE A 20 -2.93 24.98 7.73
C ILE A 20 -2.18 26.28 8.03
N GLY A 21 -0.86 26.30 7.90
CA GLY A 21 -0.02 27.49 8.11
C GLY A 21 -0.39 28.64 7.20
N GLU A 22 -0.61 28.37 5.90
CA GLU A 22 -1.01 29.38 4.94
C GLU A 22 -2.45 29.91 5.22
N ILE A 23 -3.39 29.03 5.52
CA ILE A 23 -4.77 29.40 5.86
C ILE A 23 -4.78 30.23 7.17
N LYS A 24 -4.00 29.87 8.18
CA LYS A 24 -3.86 30.63 9.43
C LYS A 24 -3.43 32.08 9.18
N LYS A 25 -2.50 32.35 8.26
CA LYS A 25 -2.06 33.71 7.89
C LYS A 25 -3.22 34.54 7.36
N ILE A 26 -4.00 33.97 6.43
CA ILE A 26 -5.17 34.65 5.83
C ILE A 26 -6.23 34.91 6.88
N PHE A 27 -6.55 33.96 7.74
CA PHE A 27 -7.58 34.10 8.77
C PHE A 27 -7.19 35.12 9.84
N LYS A 28 -5.90 35.15 10.22
CA LYS A 28 -5.35 36.15 11.12
C LYS A 28 -5.47 37.57 10.52
N TYR A 29 -5.13 37.74 9.25
CA TYR A 29 -5.22 39.02 8.54
C TYR A 29 -6.67 39.56 8.54
N ASN A 30 -7.67 38.67 8.36
CA ASN A 30 -9.10 39.03 8.31
C ASN A 30 -9.80 38.94 9.68
N ASN A 31 -9.08 38.78 10.79
CA ASN A 31 -9.64 38.64 12.14
C ASN A 31 -10.71 37.52 12.28
N ILE A 32 -10.54 36.43 11.58
CA ILE A 32 -11.46 35.28 11.61
C ILE A 32 -11.10 34.35 12.78
N LYS A 33 -12.07 34.17 13.70
CA LYS A 33 -11.91 33.18 14.79
C LYS A 33 -12.02 31.77 14.22
N SER A 34 -10.97 30.97 14.39
CA SER A 34 -10.87 29.65 13.78
C SER A 34 -10.15 28.62 14.65
N SER A 35 -10.44 27.35 14.43
CA SER A 35 -9.71 26.19 14.93
C SER A 35 -9.24 25.34 13.74
N PHE A 36 -8.05 24.75 13.82
CA PHE A 36 -7.42 24.04 12.72
C PHE A 36 -7.10 22.62 13.16
N PHE A 37 -7.37 21.67 12.29
CA PHE A 37 -7.21 20.24 12.54
C PHE A 37 -6.55 19.61 11.31
N PRO A 38 -5.29 19.15 11.39
CA PRO A 38 -4.73 18.31 10.35
C PRO A 38 -5.50 16.99 10.30
N VAL A 39 -5.78 16.52 9.11
CA VAL A 39 -6.45 15.23 8.87
C VAL A 39 -5.63 14.40 7.91
N THR A 40 -5.90 13.12 7.84
CA THR A 40 -5.24 12.19 6.94
C THR A 40 -6.24 11.18 6.38
N ASP A 41 -6.01 10.79 5.15
CA ASP A 41 -6.64 9.68 4.45
C ASP A 41 -6.01 8.31 4.82
N GLY A 42 -5.16 8.26 5.85
CA GLY A 42 -4.42 7.06 6.24
C GLY A 42 -3.22 6.75 5.33
N GLY A 43 -3.00 7.51 4.27
CA GLY A 43 -1.85 7.38 3.40
C GLY A 43 -0.57 8.02 3.96
N GLU A 44 0.27 8.52 3.07
CA GLU A 44 1.55 9.14 3.39
C GLU A 44 1.41 10.29 4.42
N ASN A 45 2.30 10.32 5.42
CA ASN A 45 2.34 11.25 6.58
C ASN A 45 1.25 11.01 7.65
N SER A 46 0.47 9.96 7.58
CA SER A 46 -0.52 9.65 8.61
C SER A 46 0.09 9.41 9.99
N THR A 47 1.29 8.82 10.01
CA THR A 47 2.06 8.61 11.26
C THR A 47 2.31 9.92 11.99
N GLU A 48 2.76 10.96 11.30
CA GLU A 48 3.05 12.28 11.89
C GLU A 48 1.77 12.94 12.42
N ILE A 49 0.68 12.90 11.65
CA ILE A 49 -0.61 13.46 12.07
C ILE A 49 -1.14 12.75 13.32
N PHE A 50 -1.03 11.43 13.40
CA PHE A 50 -1.43 10.70 14.60
C PHE A 50 -0.59 11.09 15.81
N LYS A 51 0.71 11.36 15.67
CA LYS A 51 1.58 11.84 16.74
C LYS A 51 1.14 13.23 17.25
N GLU A 52 0.71 14.14 16.36
CA GLU A 52 0.14 15.43 16.75
C GLU A 52 -1.14 15.29 17.58
N TYR A 53 -1.93 14.23 17.35
CA TYR A 53 -3.10 13.89 18.17
C TYR A 53 -2.75 13.12 19.44
N GLY A 54 -1.46 12.96 19.76
CA GLY A 54 -0.98 12.35 21.00
C GLY A 54 -0.86 10.82 20.96
N PHE A 55 -0.89 10.20 19.77
CA PHE A 55 -0.57 8.79 19.65
C PHE A 55 0.95 8.58 19.83
N GLU A 56 1.31 7.59 20.64
CA GLU A 56 2.70 7.32 20.97
C GLU A 56 3.34 6.34 19.98
N THR A 57 4.62 6.56 19.69
CA THR A 57 5.46 5.58 18.99
C THR A 57 5.54 4.30 19.81
N GLN A 58 5.08 3.18 19.24
CA GLN A 58 5.18 1.86 19.86
C GLN A 58 6.57 1.27 19.64
N GLN A 59 7.08 1.39 18.44
CA GLN A 59 8.40 0.89 18.08
C GLN A 59 8.99 1.71 16.93
N MET A 60 10.29 1.98 17.02
CA MET A 60 11.09 2.46 15.90
C MET A 60 12.16 1.42 15.60
N SER A 61 12.26 0.98 14.35
CA SER A 61 13.22 -0.03 13.93
C SER A 61 13.79 0.28 12.54
N MET A 62 15.02 -0.17 12.30
CA MET A 62 15.58 -0.12 10.95
C MET A 62 15.04 -1.31 10.16
N LYS A 63 14.42 -1.02 9.02
CA LYS A 63 13.91 -2.01 8.07
C LYS A 63 14.43 -1.69 6.67
N GLN A 64 14.57 -2.71 5.84
CA GLN A 64 14.84 -2.50 4.42
C GLN A 64 13.54 -2.17 3.70
N ASP A 65 13.58 -1.13 2.89
CA ASP A 65 12.50 -0.84 1.94
C ASP A 65 12.57 -1.76 0.71
N PHE A 66 11.66 -1.55 -0.23
CA PHE A 66 11.57 -2.32 -1.49
C PHE A 66 12.78 -2.15 -2.43
N SER A 67 13.63 -1.15 -2.22
CA SER A 67 14.90 -0.95 -2.95
C SER A 67 16.11 -1.56 -2.24
N GLY A 68 15.90 -2.14 -1.04
CA GLY A 68 16.96 -2.68 -0.19
C GLY A 68 17.64 -1.65 0.72
N LYS A 69 17.20 -0.39 0.69
CA LYS A 69 17.74 0.67 1.55
C LYS A 69 17.22 0.53 2.98
N TRP A 70 18.11 0.65 3.95
CA TRP A 70 17.72 0.68 5.36
C TRP A 70 17.15 2.03 5.75
N LEU A 71 15.93 2.04 6.27
CA LEU A 71 15.19 3.21 6.72
C LEU A 71 14.68 3.02 8.15
N PRO A 72 14.59 4.10 8.94
CA PRO A 72 13.84 4.06 10.20
C PRO A 72 12.34 3.92 9.89
N VAL A 73 11.71 2.96 10.53
CA VAL A 73 10.27 2.68 10.40
C VAL A 73 9.62 2.77 11.76
N GLU A 74 8.60 3.57 11.87
CA GLU A 74 7.82 3.76 13.08
C GLU A 74 6.52 2.98 13.04
N THR A 75 6.18 2.33 14.15
CA THR A 75 4.84 1.83 14.42
C THR A 75 4.24 2.62 15.58
N LEU A 76 2.93 2.87 15.50
CA LEU A 76 2.21 3.59 16.55
C LEU A 76 1.28 2.67 17.32
N LYS A 77 1.06 2.99 18.60
CA LYS A 77 0.03 2.37 19.40
C LYS A 77 -1.28 3.14 19.25
N VAL A 78 -2.25 2.50 18.58
CA VAL A 78 -3.60 3.04 18.38
C VAL A 78 -4.58 2.19 19.22
N ASN A 79 -4.94 2.66 20.39
CA ASN A 79 -5.65 1.88 21.42
C ASN A 79 -4.87 0.61 21.82
N LYS A 80 -5.39 -0.58 21.45
CA LYS A 80 -4.75 -1.89 21.71
C LYS A 80 -4.00 -2.42 20.49
N ASN A 81 -4.05 -1.72 19.37
CA ASN A 81 -3.51 -2.19 18.09
C ASN A 81 -2.19 -1.49 17.76
N ILE A 82 -1.32 -2.19 17.08
CA ILE A 82 -0.10 -1.65 16.49
C ILE A 82 -0.40 -1.25 15.04
N TYR A 83 -0.22 0.02 14.73
CA TYR A 83 -0.47 0.63 13.43
C TYR A 83 0.84 0.87 12.68
N ILE A 84 0.81 0.65 11.36
CA ILE A 84 1.88 1.04 10.44
C ILE A 84 1.33 1.72 9.20
N GLU A 85 2.04 2.74 8.74
CA GLU A 85 1.90 3.35 7.44
C GLU A 85 2.83 2.64 6.45
N THR A 86 2.27 1.90 5.47
CA THR A 86 3.08 1.09 4.54
C THR A 86 3.95 1.92 3.61
N SER A 87 3.58 3.18 3.35
CA SER A 87 4.39 4.10 2.54
C SER A 87 5.77 4.40 3.12
N GLN A 88 6.00 4.16 4.40
CA GLN A 88 7.34 4.24 4.98
C GLN A 88 8.32 3.28 4.29
N LEU A 89 7.86 2.14 3.77
CA LEU A 89 8.69 1.13 3.12
C LEU A 89 8.51 1.07 1.60
N ILE A 90 7.29 1.27 1.10
CA ILE A 90 6.96 1.13 -0.32
C ILE A 90 6.52 2.46 -0.96
N GLY A 91 6.80 3.58 -0.30
CA GLY A 91 6.34 4.90 -0.71
C GLY A 91 6.99 5.42 -1.99
N ILE A 92 6.25 6.25 -2.71
CA ILE A 92 6.67 6.84 -3.99
C ILE A 92 7.92 7.73 -3.84
N LYS A 93 8.15 8.29 -2.65
CA LYS A 93 9.30 9.15 -2.34
C LYS A 93 10.58 8.37 -2.00
N ASN A 94 10.49 7.07 -1.77
CA ASN A 94 11.64 6.29 -1.30
C ASN A 94 12.66 6.02 -2.41
N THR A 95 12.24 6.02 -3.67
CA THR A 95 13.12 5.75 -4.81
C THR A 95 12.60 6.35 -6.11
N ASN A 96 13.51 6.58 -7.06
CA ASN A 96 13.21 6.92 -8.45
C ASN A 96 13.19 5.69 -9.37
N ASP A 97 13.40 4.49 -8.85
CA ASP A 97 13.41 3.28 -9.65
C ASP A 97 12.09 3.05 -10.39
N LEU A 98 12.15 2.33 -11.49
CA LEU A 98 10.97 2.01 -12.29
C LEU A 98 10.04 1.07 -11.51
N SER A 99 8.76 1.33 -11.58
CA SER A 99 7.73 0.56 -10.86
C SER A 99 7.73 -0.95 -11.21
N LEU A 100 8.22 -1.32 -12.40
CA LEU A 100 8.36 -2.73 -12.80
C LEU A 100 9.53 -3.46 -12.12
N ASP A 101 10.45 -2.74 -11.49
CA ASP A 101 11.60 -3.28 -10.77
C ASP A 101 11.38 -3.39 -9.25
N LEU A 102 10.21 -2.98 -8.78
CA LEU A 102 9.88 -2.90 -7.36
C LEU A 102 8.77 -3.88 -7.00
N ASN A 103 8.85 -4.45 -5.80
CA ASN A 103 7.81 -5.33 -5.25
C ASN A 103 7.56 -5.07 -3.78
N THR A 104 6.62 -5.78 -3.20
CA THR A 104 6.14 -5.62 -1.83
C THR A 104 6.77 -6.59 -0.83
N SER A 105 7.81 -7.34 -1.20
CA SER A 105 8.41 -8.40 -0.37
C SER A 105 8.94 -7.91 0.98
N CYS A 106 9.40 -6.66 1.05
CA CYS A 106 9.90 -6.04 2.30
C CYS A 106 8.85 -6.00 3.42
N LEU A 107 7.56 -6.00 3.09
CA LEU A 107 6.47 -5.95 4.06
C LEU A 107 6.28 -7.26 4.84
N ALA A 108 6.77 -8.39 4.33
CA ALA A 108 6.62 -9.69 4.99
C ALA A 108 7.22 -9.71 6.41
N LYS A 109 8.30 -8.94 6.63
CA LYS A 109 8.96 -8.85 7.94
C LYS A 109 8.21 -8.01 8.98
N ILE A 110 7.13 -7.36 8.58
CA ILE A 110 6.37 -6.45 9.44
C ILE A 110 4.95 -6.95 9.65
N ILE A 111 4.39 -7.66 8.68
CA ILE A 111 2.97 -8.04 8.72
C ILE A 111 2.60 -8.84 9.97
N GLU A 112 3.52 -9.59 10.56
CA GLU A 112 3.28 -10.36 11.79
C GLU A 112 3.25 -9.46 13.03
N ASP A 113 4.01 -8.36 13.02
CA ASP A 113 4.24 -7.48 14.18
C ASP A 113 3.17 -6.39 14.34
N VAL A 114 2.30 -6.19 13.34
CA VAL A 114 1.32 -5.09 13.32
C VAL A 114 -0.12 -5.61 13.23
N ASP A 115 -1.08 -4.82 13.69
CA ASP A 115 -2.50 -5.15 13.66
C ASP A 115 -3.26 -4.39 12.57
N ILE A 116 -2.78 -3.20 12.22
CA ILE A 116 -3.40 -2.30 11.25
C ILE A 116 -2.34 -1.82 10.26
N LEU A 117 -2.55 -2.12 8.98
CA LEU A 117 -1.74 -1.61 7.88
C LEU A 117 -2.53 -0.51 7.16
N SER A 118 -1.93 0.65 7.00
CA SER A 118 -2.54 1.75 6.24
C SER A 118 -1.94 1.83 4.84
N MET A 119 -2.81 1.88 3.83
CA MET A 119 -2.45 1.94 2.41
C MET A 119 -2.46 3.38 1.91
N GLY A 120 -1.66 3.65 0.90
CA GLY A 120 -1.60 4.93 0.20
C GLY A 120 -0.16 5.29 -0.18
N GLY A 121 0.00 6.14 -1.20
CA GLY A 121 1.30 6.69 -1.60
C GLY A 121 2.36 5.69 -2.08
N SER A 122 2.01 4.45 -2.43
CA SER A 122 2.96 3.41 -2.84
C SER A 122 3.50 3.61 -4.25
N ARG A 123 4.74 3.16 -4.49
CA ARG A 123 5.35 3.09 -5.83
C ARG A 123 5.19 1.74 -6.51
N THR A 124 4.86 0.69 -5.77
CA THR A 124 4.75 -0.67 -6.29
C THR A 124 3.49 -0.89 -7.15
N ASN A 125 3.57 -1.80 -8.11
CA ASN A 125 2.47 -2.28 -8.96
C ASN A 125 2.56 -3.79 -9.17
N ASP A 126 2.88 -4.52 -8.11
CA ASP A 126 3.14 -5.96 -8.14
C ASP A 126 1.95 -6.82 -7.69
N ALA A 127 0.77 -6.24 -7.51
CA ALA A 127 -0.43 -6.94 -7.01
C ALA A 127 -0.18 -7.70 -5.68
N GLY A 128 0.85 -7.30 -4.90
CA GLY A 128 1.25 -7.97 -3.67
C GLY A 128 2.00 -9.28 -3.87
N ILE A 129 2.37 -9.63 -5.10
CA ILE A 129 3.05 -10.91 -5.43
C ILE A 129 4.38 -11.03 -4.70
N GLY A 130 5.15 -9.94 -4.56
CA GLY A 130 6.37 -9.94 -3.77
C GLY A 130 6.13 -10.29 -2.30
N LEU A 131 5.11 -9.74 -1.67
CA LEU A 131 4.71 -10.10 -0.31
C LEU A 131 4.33 -11.58 -0.23
N LEU A 132 3.44 -12.04 -1.12
CA LEU A 132 2.96 -13.42 -1.13
C LEU A 132 4.11 -14.43 -1.30
N SER A 133 5.15 -14.09 -2.08
CA SER A 133 6.33 -14.95 -2.25
C SER A 133 7.11 -15.17 -0.94
N LYS A 134 7.05 -14.24 -0.01
CA LYS A 134 7.66 -14.36 1.33
C LYS A 134 6.69 -14.93 2.38
N MET A 135 5.41 -15.05 2.02
CA MET A 135 4.36 -15.59 2.90
C MET A 135 4.03 -17.05 2.59
N GLY A 136 4.89 -17.75 1.83
CA GLY A 136 4.77 -19.19 1.57
C GLY A 136 4.08 -19.54 0.24
N ILE A 137 4.08 -18.65 -0.74
CA ILE A 137 3.60 -18.93 -2.09
C ILE A 137 4.76 -18.83 -3.08
N ASP A 138 5.16 -19.95 -3.66
CA ASP A 138 6.21 -19.98 -4.70
C ASP A 138 5.61 -19.67 -6.07
N PHE A 139 6.19 -18.69 -6.75
CA PHE A 139 5.90 -18.36 -8.14
C PHE A 139 6.99 -18.97 -9.03
N LEU A 140 6.60 -19.81 -9.98
CA LEU A 140 7.56 -20.65 -10.71
C LEU A 140 7.58 -20.33 -12.21
N ASN A 141 8.79 -20.45 -12.77
CA ASN A 141 9.01 -20.66 -14.19
C ASN A 141 9.28 -22.15 -14.42
N ASN A 142 8.26 -22.88 -14.87
CA ASN A 142 8.20 -24.33 -14.94
C ASN A 142 8.39 -24.98 -13.53
N LYS A 143 9.61 -25.39 -13.18
CA LYS A 143 9.93 -25.98 -11.88
C LYS A 143 10.82 -25.11 -11.02
N ASP A 144 11.37 -24.04 -11.60
CA ASP A 144 12.31 -23.15 -10.93
C ASP A 144 11.57 -22.02 -10.21
N VAL A 145 11.83 -21.86 -8.93
CA VAL A 145 11.26 -20.76 -8.14
C VAL A 145 11.87 -19.42 -8.58
N ILE A 146 11.02 -18.44 -8.88
CA ILE A 146 11.45 -17.08 -9.10
C ILE A 146 11.60 -16.42 -7.72
N GLU A 147 12.84 -16.32 -7.25
CA GLU A 147 13.17 -15.68 -5.98
C GLU A 147 12.82 -14.19 -6.03
N ASP A 148 12.06 -13.67 -5.12
CA ASP A 148 11.69 -12.25 -5.05
C ASP A 148 11.08 -11.66 -6.35
N PRO A 149 9.96 -12.23 -6.87
CA PRO A 149 9.39 -11.89 -8.17
C PRO A 149 9.00 -10.41 -8.25
N LYS A 150 9.36 -9.75 -9.36
CA LYS A 150 9.04 -8.35 -9.66
C LYS A 150 8.10 -8.29 -10.86
N PRO A 151 7.36 -7.18 -11.06
CA PRO A 151 6.46 -7.03 -12.20
C PRO A 151 7.06 -7.40 -13.55
N LYS A 152 8.32 -7.02 -13.81
CA LYS A 152 9.02 -7.39 -15.06
C LYS A 152 9.16 -8.91 -15.29
N ASP A 153 9.14 -9.70 -14.21
CA ASP A 153 9.30 -11.16 -14.24
C ASP A 153 7.96 -11.89 -14.46
N PHE A 154 6.83 -11.20 -14.38
CA PHE A 154 5.49 -11.79 -14.41
C PHE A 154 5.22 -12.63 -15.65
N LYS A 155 5.80 -12.28 -16.80
CA LYS A 155 5.69 -13.08 -18.02
C LYS A 155 6.29 -14.50 -17.89
N LEU A 156 7.23 -14.70 -16.96
CA LEU A 156 7.92 -15.97 -16.73
C LEU A 156 7.12 -16.88 -15.79
N ILE A 157 6.26 -16.34 -14.94
CA ILE A 157 5.46 -17.11 -13.99
C ILE A 157 4.45 -17.94 -14.78
N ASN A 158 4.55 -19.25 -14.73
CA ASN A 158 3.63 -20.18 -15.42
C ASN A 158 3.09 -21.29 -14.51
N ASN A 159 3.54 -21.33 -13.27
CA ASN A 159 3.04 -22.23 -12.23
C ASN A 159 3.14 -21.58 -10.86
N ILE A 160 2.33 -22.04 -9.89
CA ILE A 160 2.31 -21.59 -8.51
C ILE A 160 2.26 -22.82 -7.60
N LYS A 161 2.92 -22.72 -6.46
CA LYS A 161 2.86 -23.72 -5.40
C LYS A 161 2.66 -23.07 -4.07
N ILE A 162 1.70 -23.56 -3.31
CA ILE A 162 1.44 -23.11 -1.94
C ILE A 162 2.18 -24.05 -0.98
N ASN A 163 3.04 -23.48 -0.15
CA ASN A 163 3.84 -24.22 0.81
C ASN A 163 3.06 -24.43 2.12
N GLU A 164 3.44 -25.43 2.90
CA GLU A 164 2.86 -25.70 4.22
C GLU A 164 3.01 -24.53 5.22
N SER A 165 4.00 -23.66 4.97
CA SER A 165 4.22 -22.44 5.76
C SER A 165 3.20 -21.34 5.51
N PHE A 166 2.44 -21.39 4.40
CA PHE A 166 1.41 -20.40 4.08
C PHE A 166 0.33 -20.35 5.15
N LYS A 167 0.04 -19.15 5.64
CA LYS A 167 -1.02 -18.94 6.63
C LYS A 167 -1.80 -17.67 6.32
N LYS A 168 -3.12 -17.74 6.48
CA LYS A 168 -3.97 -16.54 6.52
C LYS A 168 -3.68 -15.74 7.79
N VAL A 169 -3.85 -14.43 7.71
CA VAL A 169 -3.51 -13.49 8.77
C VAL A 169 -4.75 -12.68 9.16
N ASN A 170 -5.06 -12.62 10.45
CA ASN A 170 -6.22 -11.86 10.93
C ASN A 170 -5.79 -10.45 11.37
N LYS A 171 -5.68 -9.54 10.42
CA LYS A 171 -5.28 -8.14 10.60
C LYS A 171 -6.23 -7.21 9.84
N LYS A 172 -6.04 -5.90 9.97
CA LYS A 172 -6.86 -4.87 9.31
C LYS A 172 -6.03 -4.08 8.31
N VAL A 173 -6.65 -3.73 7.19
CA VAL A 173 -6.06 -2.87 6.15
C VAL A 173 -6.96 -1.67 5.96
N LEU A 174 -6.41 -0.47 6.15
CA LEU A 174 -7.12 0.78 5.87
C LEU A 174 -6.85 1.17 4.42
N ILE A 175 -7.91 1.44 3.67
CA ILE A 175 -7.85 1.84 2.25
C ILE A 175 -8.73 3.08 2.03
N ASP A 176 -8.30 3.97 1.16
CA ASP A 176 -8.94 5.25 0.82
C ASP A 176 -9.53 5.27 -0.60
N THR A 177 -9.57 4.12 -1.28
CA THR A 177 -10.03 4.01 -2.66
C THR A 177 -10.94 2.82 -2.88
N ASN A 178 -11.93 2.98 -3.77
CA ASN A 178 -12.80 1.91 -4.26
C ASN A 178 -12.29 1.28 -5.57
N ILE A 179 -11.15 1.73 -6.10
CA ILE A 179 -10.62 1.23 -7.36
C ILE A 179 -10.25 -0.25 -7.22
N PRO A 180 -10.77 -1.14 -8.12
CA PRO A 180 -10.41 -2.55 -8.14
C PRO A 180 -9.03 -2.79 -8.74
N LEU A 181 -8.48 -3.98 -8.52
CA LEU A 181 -7.20 -4.38 -9.10
C LEU A 181 -7.30 -4.57 -10.62
N LEU A 182 -8.35 -5.22 -11.10
CA LEU A 182 -8.64 -5.46 -12.51
C LEU A 182 -10.01 -4.90 -12.90
N GLY A 183 -10.28 -4.81 -14.20
CA GLY A 183 -11.52 -4.25 -14.76
C GLY A 183 -11.27 -3.03 -15.65
N ASP A 184 -12.36 -2.38 -16.09
CA ASP A 184 -12.28 -1.26 -17.01
C ASP A 184 -11.57 -0.03 -16.40
N ASN A 185 -11.85 0.26 -15.15
CA ASN A 185 -11.24 1.35 -14.37
C ASN A 185 -10.44 0.76 -13.20
N ASN A 186 -9.27 0.18 -13.51
CA ASN A 186 -8.45 -0.57 -12.56
C ASN A 186 -7.24 0.22 -12.04
N ALA A 187 -6.60 -0.34 -11.03
CA ALA A 187 -5.47 0.29 -10.33
C ALA A 187 -4.31 0.68 -11.26
N PHE A 188 -4.00 -0.15 -12.26
CA PHE A 188 -2.88 0.11 -13.17
C PHE A 188 -3.16 1.30 -14.10
N LYS A 189 -4.42 1.45 -14.55
CA LYS A 189 -4.83 2.60 -15.37
C LYS A 189 -4.92 3.89 -14.59
N VAL A 190 -5.49 3.83 -13.38
CA VAL A 190 -5.74 5.02 -12.55
C VAL A 190 -4.45 5.51 -11.90
N PHE A 191 -3.69 4.63 -11.27
CA PHE A 191 -2.52 5.01 -10.48
C PHE A 191 -1.18 4.76 -11.17
N GLY A 192 -1.15 3.96 -12.26
CA GLY A 192 0.08 3.63 -12.98
C GLY A 192 0.82 4.84 -13.55
N PRO A 193 0.13 5.79 -14.23
CA PRO A 193 0.77 6.96 -14.81
C PRO A 193 1.55 7.80 -13.79
N GLN A 194 1.00 8.04 -12.60
CA GLN A 194 1.69 8.80 -11.53
C GLN A 194 2.91 8.04 -10.94
N LYS A 195 2.96 6.72 -11.16
CA LYS A 195 4.08 5.85 -10.77
C LYS A 195 5.09 5.65 -11.91
N GLY A 196 4.90 6.34 -13.03
CA GLY A 196 5.78 6.33 -14.19
C GLY A 196 5.54 5.20 -15.20
N LEU A 197 4.41 4.47 -15.12
CA LEU A 197 4.09 3.43 -16.09
C LEU A 197 3.63 4.00 -17.43
N ALA A 198 4.21 3.50 -18.51
CA ALA A 198 3.72 3.74 -19.86
C ALA A 198 2.49 2.87 -20.17
N ASN A 199 1.68 3.27 -21.17
CA ASN A 199 0.49 2.51 -21.58
C ASN A 199 0.77 1.05 -21.97
N SER A 200 1.93 0.77 -22.55
CA SER A 200 2.36 -0.61 -22.86
C SER A 200 2.64 -1.44 -21.62
N GLU A 201 3.18 -0.83 -20.58
CA GLU A 201 3.47 -1.48 -19.29
C GLU A 201 2.19 -1.72 -18.50
N ILE A 202 1.23 -0.79 -18.56
CA ILE A 202 -0.11 -0.98 -17.98
C ILE A 202 -0.78 -2.22 -18.58
N LYS A 203 -0.83 -2.32 -19.92
CA LYS A 203 -1.40 -3.49 -20.62
C LYS A 203 -0.64 -4.78 -20.29
N PHE A 204 0.67 -4.70 -20.16
CA PHE A 204 1.51 -5.83 -19.75
C PHE A 204 1.14 -6.31 -18.35
N LEU A 205 0.96 -5.40 -17.38
CA LEU A 205 0.57 -5.72 -16.02
C LEU A 205 -0.83 -6.33 -15.97
N GLU A 206 -1.82 -5.69 -16.58
CA GLU A 206 -3.21 -6.19 -16.64
C GLU A 206 -3.24 -7.66 -17.09
N LYS A 207 -2.64 -7.94 -18.26
CA LYS A 207 -2.61 -9.29 -18.84
C LYS A 207 -1.91 -10.32 -17.95
N ASN A 208 -0.74 -9.98 -17.40
CA ASN A 208 0.03 -10.94 -16.66
C ASN A 208 -0.52 -11.14 -15.24
N VAL A 209 -0.99 -10.08 -14.59
CA VAL A 209 -1.63 -10.18 -13.26
C VAL A 209 -2.88 -11.04 -13.38
N GLU A 210 -3.79 -10.77 -14.34
CA GLU A 210 -4.98 -11.60 -14.55
C GLU A 210 -4.63 -13.09 -14.70
N ARG A 211 -3.62 -13.41 -15.50
CA ARG A 211 -3.16 -14.79 -15.68
C ARG A 211 -2.61 -15.40 -14.39
N ILE A 212 -1.80 -14.65 -13.63
CA ILE A 212 -1.21 -15.12 -12.37
C ILE A 212 -2.31 -15.34 -11.32
N LEU A 213 -3.31 -14.45 -11.24
CA LEU A 213 -4.42 -14.61 -10.30
C LEU A 213 -5.29 -15.82 -10.63
N ASN A 214 -5.47 -16.16 -11.90
CA ASN A 214 -6.14 -17.38 -12.32
C ASN A 214 -5.36 -18.63 -11.87
N LEU A 215 -4.03 -18.63 -12.02
CA LEU A 215 -3.19 -19.73 -11.51
C LEU A 215 -3.31 -19.84 -9.98
N LEU A 216 -3.28 -18.70 -9.28
CA LEU A 216 -3.37 -18.65 -7.83
C LEU A 216 -4.75 -19.13 -7.32
N SER A 217 -5.83 -18.72 -7.95
CA SER A 217 -7.19 -19.20 -7.63
C SER A 217 -7.30 -20.72 -7.77
N ASN A 218 -6.74 -21.27 -8.85
CA ASN A 218 -6.74 -22.72 -9.08
C ASN A 218 -5.93 -23.47 -8.02
N GLU A 219 -4.74 -22.97 -7.67
CA GLU A 219 -3.88 -23.63 -6.67
C GLU A 219 -4.46 -23.53 -5.25
N MET A 220 -5.19 -22.45 -4.94
CA MET A 220 -5.87 -22.25 -3.65
C MET A 220 -7.22 -22.97 -3.55
N ASP A 221 -7.72 -23.54 -4.65
CA ASP A 221 -9.10 -24.04 -4.76
C ASP A 221 -10.13 -23.01 -4.21
N SER A 222 -9.94 -21.74 -4.57
CA SER A 222 -10.70 -20.61 -4.04
C SER A 222 -10.95 -19.55 -5.11
N SER A 223 -12.14 -19.00 -5.14
CA SER A 223 -12.48 -17.87 -5.99
C SER A 223 -11.91 -16.58 -5.38
N LEU A 224 -10.91 -16.01 -6.05
CA LEU A 224 -10.33 -14.70 -5.71
C LEU A 224 -10.97 -13.63 -6.60
N ASP A 225 -11.45 -12.54 -6.02
CA ASP A 225 -12.13 -11.48 -6.76
C ASP A 225 -11.26 -10.22 -6.94
N PRO A 226 -10.55 -10.07 -8.08
CA PRO A 226 -9.77 -8.87 -8.37
C PRO A 226 -10.62 -7.66 -8.81
N PHE A 227 -11.93 -7.83 -9.01
CA PHE A 227 -12.86 -6.78 -9.41
C PHE A 227 -13.55 -6.12 -8.21
N LYS A 228 -13.37 -6.66 -7.02
CA LYS A 228 -13.92 -6.13 -5.78
C LYS A 228 -13.35 -4.75 -5.47
N GLU A 229 -14.21 -3.86 -5.00
CA GLU A 229 -13.84 -2.50 -4.60
C GLU A 229 -12.70 -2.49 -3.59
N GLY A 230 -11.73 -1.57 -3.82
CA GLY A 230 -10.57 -1.37 -2.95
C GLY A 230 -9.43 -2.36 -3.14
N THR A 231 -9.59 -3.43 -3.94
CA THR A 231 -8.51 -4.40 -4.18
C THR A 231 -7.34 -3.83 -4.95
N GLY A 232 -7.50 -2.65 -5.58
CA GLY A 232 -6.46 -1.95 -6.32
C GLY A 232 -5.56 -1.05 -5.47
N ALA A 233 -5.89 -0.81 -4.19
CA ALA A 233 -5.08 0.07 -3.34
C ALA A 233 -3.62 -0.41 -3.29
N SER A 234 -2.69 0.58 -3.28
CA SER A 234 -1.24 0.35 -3.27
C SER A 234 -0.74 -0.60 -4.37
N GLY A 235 -1.29 -0.44 -5.61
CA GLY A 235 -0.87 -1.24 -6.76
C GLY A 235 -1.27 -2.71 -6.68
N GLY A 236 -2.39 -2.99 -6.00
CA GLY A 236 -2.95 -4.32 -5.80
C GLY A 236 -2.46 -5.04 -4.54
N LEU A 237 -1.65 -4.39 -3.70
CA LEU A 237 -1.26 -4.96 -2.41
C LEU A 237 -2.49 -5.30 -1.55
N SER A 238 -3.53 -4.45 -1.57
CA SER A 238 -4.78 -4.71 -0.85
C SER A 238 -5.50 -5.98 -1.31
N PHE A 239 -5.39 -6.35 -2.60
CA PHE A 239 -5.88 -7.63 -3.09
C PHE A 239 -5.15 -8.81 -2.40
N ALA A 240 -3.82 -8.80 -2.40
CA ALA A 240 -3.04 -9.84 -1.76
C ALA A 240 -3.36 -9.97 -0.26
N LEU A 241 -3.49 -8.83 0.41
CA LEU A 241 -3.83 -8.81 1.84
C LEU A 241 -5.25 -9.28 2.10
N GLY A 242 -6.25 -8.78 1.36
CA GLY A 242 -7.67 -9.10 1.59
C GLY A 242 -8.10 -10.46 1.05
N GLU A 243 -7.92 -10.70 -0.24
CA GLU A 243 -8.45 -11.88 -0.91
C GLU A 243 -7.58 -13.13 -0.66
N VAL A 244 -6.24 -12.99 -0.61
CA VAL A 244 -5.33 -14.13 -0.45
C VAL A 244 -5.02 -14.40 1.02
N LEU A 245 -4.53 -13.39 1.75
CA LEU A 245 -4.12 -13.55 3.16
C LEU A 245 -5.29 -13.42 4.17
N GLY A 246 -6.48 -12.96 3.74
CA GLY A 246 -7.69 -12.94 4.55
C GLY A 246 -7.82 -11.77 5.52
N LEU A 247 -7.06 -10.67 5.32
CA LEU A 247 -7.18 -9.46 6.14
C LEU A 247 -8.49 -8.73 5.85
N SER A 248 -9.01 -8.02 6.86
CA SER A 248 -10.21 -7.18 6.70
C SER A 248 -9.85 -5.85 6.04
N LEU A 249 -10.37 -5.58 4.84
CA LEU A 249 -10.27 -4.27 4.20
C LEU A 249 -11.30 -3.32 4.82
N ILE A 250 -10.84 -2.16 5.28
CA ILE A 250 -11.67 -1.12 5.90
C ILE A 250 -11.50 0.16 5.09
N HIS A 251 -12.58 0.61 4.48
CA HIS A 251 -12.63 1.91 3.80
C HIS A 251 -12.69 3.05 4.83
N ILE A 252 -11.90 4.06 4.59
CA ILE A 252 -11.81 5.28 5.41
C ILE A 252 -12.08 6.53 4.60
#